data_6bca44109f4244d15dfc33025634630a
#
_entry.id   6bca44109f4244d15dfc33025634630a
#
_cell.length_a   1.000
_cell.length_b   1.000
_cell.length_c   1.000
_cell.angle_alpha   90.00
_cell.angle_beta   90.00
_cell.angle_gamma   90.00
#
_symmetry.space_group_name_H-M   'P 1'
#
loop_
_entity.id
_entity.type
_entity.pdbx_description
1 polymer ?
#
loop_
_entity_poly.entity_id
_entity_poly.type
_entity_poly.pdbx_seq_one_letter_code
_entity_poly.pdbx_strand_id
1 'polypeptide(L)'
;MAKIAVFDSGLGSLSIIKEIQKIMKADIVYFADQKNYPYGTKSQAQMASIIKKTICMLEEKFTPDVIVVASNTPSLMLNLQKGKVIDVKPPLKLAKQKTKSKKIGILATKSSVKSKGLVNYVKENN
;
A
#
# COMPACT_ATOMS: atom_id res chain seq x y z
N MET A 1 2.53 -21.08 11.76
CA MET A 1 2.13 -19.66 11.94
C MET A 1 2.15 -18.98 10.59
N ALA A 2 1.20 -18.13 10.30
CA ALA A 2 1.17 -17.40 9.02
C ALA A 2 2.41 -16.52 8.87
N LYS A 3 2.97 -16.47 7.67
CA LYS A 3 4.09 -15.60 7.31
C LYS A 3 3.59 -14.44 6.46
N ILE A 4 3.78 -13.22 6.90
CA ILE A 4 3.30 -12.01 6.24
C ILE A 4 4.50 -11.13 5.85
N ALA A 5 4.66 -10.87 4.56
CA ALA A 5 5.63 -9.88 4.10
C ALA A 5 4.96 -8.52 4.00
N VAL A 6 5.58 -7.50 4.60
CA VAL A 6 5.07 -6.12 4.59
C VAL A 6 6.16 -5.20 4.04
N PHE A 7 5.85 -4.41 3.03
CA PHE A 7 6.86 -3.51 2.46
C PHE A 7 6.33 -2.12 2.09
N ASP A 8 7.25 -1.19 2.09
CA ASP A 8 7.14 0.20 1.65
C ASP A 8 8.53 0.68 1.20
N SER A 9 8.62 1.88 0.62
CA SER A 9 9.92 2.50 0.30
C SER A 9 10.64 3.10 1.51
N GLY A 10 9.92 3.36 2.60
CA GLY A 10 10.45 4.00 3.82
C GLY A 10 10.00 3.28 5.09
N LEU A 11 9.75 4.05 6.15
CA LEU A 11 9.39 3.56 7.48
C LEU A 11 7.87 3.50 7.74
N GLY A 12 7.04 3.98 6.82
CA GLY A 12 5.58 4.06 7.00
C GLY A 12 4.92 2.72 7.24
N SER A 13 5.45 1.66 6.66
CA SER A 13 4.98 0.28 6.83
C SER A 13 5.07 -0.25 8.26
N LEU A 14 5.91 0.33 9.12
CA LEU A 14 6.00 -0.06 10.54
C LEU A 14 4.69 0.18 11.29
N SER A 15 3.94 1.21 10.94
CA SER A 15 2.61 1.47 11.51
C SER A 15 1.62 0.38 11.15
N ILE A 16 1.67 -0.13 9.92
CA ILE A 16 0.83 -1.23 9.45
C ILE A 16 1.19 -2.55 10.16
N ILE A 17 2.48 -2.82 10.31
CA ILE A 17 2.97 -4.00 11.05
C ILE A 17 2.44 -3.98 12.49
N LYS A 18 2.50 -2.84 13.15
CA LYS A 18 1.97 -2.68 14.52
C LYS A 18 0.48 -3.02 14.61
N GLU A 19 -0.33 -2.64 13.63
CA GLU A 19 -1.75 -2.99 13.61
C GLU A 19 -1.97 -4.49 13.34
N ILE A 20 -1.21 -5.11 12.44
CA ILE A 20 -1.26 -6.56 12.21
C ILE A 20 -0.96 -7.32 13.50
N GLN A 21 0.08 -6.94 14.23
CA GLN A 21 0.50 -7.59 15.47
C GLN A 21 -0.53 -7.50 16.60
N LYS A 22 -1.44 -6.52 16.57
CA LYS A 22 -2.53 -6.40 17.55
C LYS A 22 -3.63 -7.45 17.34
N ILE A 23 -3.83 -7.88 16.11
CA ILE A 23 -4.97 -8.73 15.75
C ILE A 23 -4.59 -10.19 15.53
N MET A 24 -3.31 -10.47 15.27
CA MET A 24 -2.86 -11.84 15.06
C MET A 24 -1.37 -12.03 15.35
N LYS A 25 -1.00 -13.26 15.70
CA LYS A 25 0.40 -13.69 15.73
C LYS A 25 0.80 -14.18 14.34
N ALA A 26 1.87 -13.65 13.80
CA ALA A 26 2.41 -14.02 12.50
C ALA A 26 3.93 -13.81 12.47
N ASP A 27 4.60 -14.57 11.61
CA ASP A 27 6.00 -14.29 11.24
C ASP A 27 6.01 -13.12 10.27
N ILE A 28 6.59 -12.00 10.66
CA ILE A 28 6.63 -10.78 9.85
C ILE A 28 7.97 -10.65 9.15
N VAL A 29 7.92 -10.59 7.83
CA VAL A 29 9.05 -10.14 7.00
C VAL A 29 8.84 -8.67 6.66
N TYR A 30 9.65 -7.80 7.25
CA TYR A 30 9.65 -6.37 6.96
C TYR A 30 10.69 -6.05 5.88
N PHE A 31 10.25 -5.38 4.82
CA PHE A 31 11.14 -4.91 3.75
C PHE A 31 10.95 -3.41 3.47
N ALA A 32 12.01 -2.63 3.68
CA ALA A 32 12.06 -1.22 3.28
C ALA A 32 12.81 -1.11 1.95
N ASP A 33 12.11 -0.78 0.87
CA ASP A 33 12.67 -0.62 -0.47
C ASP A 33 13.37 0.74 -0.62
N GLN A 34 14.42 0.94 0.16
CA GLN A 34 15.16 2.20 0.22
C GLN A 34 15.81 2.58 -1.12
N LYS A 35 16.17 1.59 -1.93
CA LYS A 35 16.74 1.81 -3.26
C LYS A 35 15.81 2.62 -4.16
N ASN A 36 14.52 2.43 -4.04
CA ASN A 36 13.49 3.09 -4.85
C ASN A 36 12.78 4.24 -4.11
N TYR A 37 13.26 4.61 -2.94
CA TYR A 37 12.72 5.74 -2.17
C TYR A 37 12.95 7.09 -2.90
N PRO A 38 11.98 8.02 -2.92
CA PRO A 38 10.58 7.85 -2.53
C PRO A 38 9.72 7.33 -3.69
N TYR A 39 8.71 6.54 -3.39
CA TYR A 39 7.75 6.07 -4.40
C TYR A 39 6.96 7.21 -5.06
N GLY A 40 6.70 8.28 -4.33
CA GLY A 40 5.91 9.41 -4.78
C GLY A 40 6.46 10.21 -5.97
N THR A 41 7.70 9.96 -6.38
CA THR A 41 8.34 10.60 -7.54
C THR A 41 8.33 9.74 -8.81
N LYS A 42 7.88 8.48 -8.71
CA LYS A 42 7.93 7.52 -9.82
C LYS A 42 6.75 7.69 -10.77
N SER A 43 6.99 7.45 -12.06
CA SER A 43 5.91 7.30 -13.03
C SER A 43 5.14 6.00 -12.80
N GLN A 44 3.96 5.88 -13.41
CA GLN A 44 3.16 4.66 -13.29
C GLN A 44 3.89 3.42 -13.82
N ALA A 45 4.60 3.54 -14.96
CA ALA A 45 5.38 2.44 -15.52
C ALA A 45 6.56 2.03 -14.62
N GLN A 46 7.28 3.01 -14.07
CA GLN A 46 8.35 2.76 -13.11
C GLN A 46 7.80 2.07 -11.85
N MET A 47 6.69 2.57 -11.32
CA MET A 47 6.04 2.01 -10.15
C MET A 47 5.61 0.56 -10.38
N ALA A 48 4.96 0.27 -11.51
CA ALA A 48 4.54 -1.09 -11.85
C ALA A 48 5.74 -2.06 -11.91
N SER A 49 6.84 -1.65 -12.53
CA SER A 49 8.07 -2.46 -12.61
C SER A 49 8.68 -2.70 -11.23
N ILE A 50 8.80 -1.65 -10.40
CA ILE A 50 9.37 -1.74 -9.05
C ILE A 50 8.54 -2.69 -8.18
N ILE A 51 7.24 -2.48 -8.11
CA ILE A 51 6.34 -3.28 -7.26
C ILE A 51 6.33 -4.75 -7.70
N LYS A 52 6.26 -5.01 -9.00
CA LYS A 52 6.32 -6.39 -9.52
C LYS A 52 7.61 -7.09 -9.11
N LYS A 53 8.77 -6.44 -9.28
CA LYS A 53 10.08 -7.01 -8.91
C LYS A 53 10.18 -7.25 -7.40
N THR A 54 9.67 -6.33 -6.60
CA THR A 54 9.68 -6.47 -5.13
C THR A 54 8.80 -7.63 -4.68
N ILE A 55 7.60 -7.78 -5.22
CA ILE A 55 6.70 -8.91 -4.92
C ILE A 55 7.36 -10.23 -5.31
N CYS A 56 7.90 -10.36 -6.54
CA CYS A 56 8.60 -11.58 -6.97
C CYS A 56 9.77 -11.93 -6.04
N MET A 57 10.59 -10.95 -5.68
CA MET A 57 11.72 -11.16 -4.78
C MET A 57 11.27 -11.64 -3.38
N LEU A 58 10.19 -11.06 -2.85
CA LEU A 58 9.65 -11.48 -1.55
C LEU A 58 9.07 -12.91 -1.63
N GLU A 59 8.41 -13.24 -2.71
CA GLU A 59 7.87 -14.60 -2.95
C GLU A 59 8.99 -15.63 -3.04
N GLU A 60 10.01 -15.37 -3.83
CA GLU A 60 11.13 -16.28 -4.05
C GLU A 60 11.96 -16.53 -2.78
N LYS A 61 12.22 -15.46 -2.03
CA LYS A 61 13.11 -15.55 -0.84
C LYS A 61 12.43 -16.01 0.43
N PHE A 62 11.17 -15.66 0.63
CA PHE A 62 10.50 -15.84 1.92
C PHE A 62 9.25 -16.70 1.86
N THR A 63 8.71 -16.97 0.67
CA THR A 63 7.46 -17.75 0.49
C THR A 63 6.34 -17.33 1.46
N PRO A 64 5.95 -16.03 1.50
CA PRO A 64 4.94 -15.58 2.43
C PRO A 64 3.55 -16.07 2.05
N ASP A 65 2.68 -16.22 3.04
CA ASP A 65 1.26 -16.51 2.83
C ASP A 65 0.49 -15.29 2.33
N VAL A 66 0.91 -14.09 2.79
CA VAL A 66 0.32 -12.80 2.40
C VAL A 66 1.44 -11.77 2.18
N ILE A 67 1.27 -10.93 1.16
CA ILE A 67 2.14 -9.78 0.90
C ILE A 67 1.32 -8.50 1.04
N VAL A 68 1.72 -7.63 1.95
CA VAL A 68 1.08 -6.34 2.19
C VAL A 68 1.91 -5.22 1.58
N VAL A 69 1.34 -4.54 0.58
CA VAL A 69 1.91 -3.31 0.03
C VAL A 69 1.46 -2.16 0.93
N ALA A 70 2.29 -1.84 1.92
CA ALA A 70 1.97 -0.88 2.98
C ALA A 70 2.29 0.57 2.58
N SER A 71 1.94 0.94 1.36
CA SER A 71 2.17 2.26 0.80
C SER A 71 0.97 2.71 -0.02
N ASN A 72 0.43 3.89 0.28
CA ASN A 72 -0.73 4.43 -0.44
C ASN A 72 -0.40 4.78 -1.91
N THR A 73 0.83 5.22 -2.21
CA THR A 73 1.20 5.65 -3.56
C THR A 73 1.05 4.53 -4.59
N PRO A 74 1.70 3.37 -4.47
CA PRO A 74 1.49 2.28 -5.41
C PRO A 74 0.06 1.73 -5.36
N SER A 75 -0.56 1.70 -4.18
CA SER A 75 -1.93 1.21 -4.01
C SER A 75 -2.98 2.04 -4.72
N LEU A 76 -2.77 3.35 -4.84
CA LEU A 76 -3.64 4.26 -5.59
C LEU A 76 -3.31 4.30 -7.09
N MET A 77 -2.05 4.10 -7.46
CA MET A 77 -1.61 4.15 -8.85
C MET A 77 -1.87 2.86 -9.62
N LEU A 78 -1.86 1.71 -8.93
CA LEU A 78 -1.90 0.38 -9.52
C LEU A 78 -3.07 -0.43 -8.94
N ASN A 79 -3.56 -1.40 -9.70
CA ASN A 79 -4.49 -2.40 -9.19
C ASN A 79 -3.71 -3.60 -8.67
N LEU A 80 -3.45 -3.63 -7.37
CA LEU A 80 -2.54 -4.60 -6.73
C LEU A 80 -3.24 -5.78 -6.06
N GLN A 81 -4.51 -5.65 -5.68
CA GLN A 81 -5.24 -6.72 -4.99
C GLN A 81 -5.47 -7.92 -5.90
N LYS A 82 -4.57 -8.88 -5.82
CA LYS A 82 -4.66 -10.13 -6.58
C LYS A 82 -3.99 -11.27 -5.80
N GLY A 83 -4.71 -12.39 -5.67
CA GLY A 83 -4.20 -13.56 -4.96
C GLY A 83 -3.89 -13.22 -3.51
N LYS A 84 -2.63 -13.44 -3.10
CA LYS A 84 -2.15 -13.17 -1.74
C LYS A 84 -1.63 -11.74 -1.50
N VAL A 85 -1.76 -10.86 -2.50
CA VAL A 85 -1.33 -9.46 -2.37
C VAL A 85 -2.47 -8.60 -1.87
N ILE A 86 -2.21 -7.87 -0.80
CA ILE A 86 -3.12 -6.89 -0.18
C ILE A 86 -2.46 -5.52 -0.25
N ASP A 87 -3.22 -4.50 -0.56
CA ASP A 87 -2.76 -3.12 -0.56
C ASP A 87 -3.45 -2.26 0.51
N VAL A 88 -2.81 -1.16 0.88
CA VAL A 88 -3.32 -0.21 1.88
C VAL A 88 -3.67 1.11 1.20
N LYS A 89 -4.94 1.48 1.25
CA LYS A 89 -5.48 2.74 0.70
C LYS A 89 -5.98 3.68 1.81
N PRO A 90 -6.09 4.99 1.54
CA PRO A 90 -6.69 5.92 2.50
C PRO A 90 -8.09 5.47 2.93
N PRO A 91 -8.46 5.60 4.22
CA PRO A 91 -9.73 5.07 4.74
C PRO A 91 -10.91 6.01 4.45
N LEU A 92 -11.29 6.16 3.17
CA LEU A 92 -12.35 7.09 2.73
C LEU A 92 -13.70 6.79 3.34
N LYS A 93 -14.08 5.51 3.46
CA LYS A 93 -15.35 5.11 4.09
C LYS A 93 -15.43 5.59 5.54
N LEU A 94 -14.36 5.41 6.31
CA LEU A 94 -14.31 5.87 7.69
C LEU A 94 -14.34 7.41 7.77
N ALA A 95 -13.60 8.09 6.91
CA ALA A 95 -13.60 9.55 6.85
C ALA A 95 -15.01 10.09 6.49
N LYS A 96 -15.71 9.44 5.57
CA LYS A 96 -17.08 9.78 5.19
C LYS A 96 -18.05 9.66 6.37
N GLN A 97 -17.92 8.63 7.20
CA GLN A 97 -18.75 8.45 8.39
C GLN A 97 -18.47 9.51 9.48
N LYS A 98 -17.23 10.01 9.55
CA LYS A 98 -16.79 10.92 10.62
C LYS A 98 -16.91 12.41 10.26
N THR A 99 -16.98 12.76 8.99
CA THR A 99 -17.06 14.18 8.58
C THR A 99 -18.40 14.79 8.94
N LYS A 100 -18.36 15.97 9.58
CA LYS A 100 -19.55 16.79 9.87
C LYS A 100 -19.89 17.72 8.70
N SER A 101 -18.88 18.20 7.99
CA SER A 101 -19.03 19.14 6.86
C SER A 101 -19.40 18.48 5.53
N LYS A 102 -19.42 17.14 5.47
CA LYS A 102 -19.57 16.34 4.25
C LYS A 102 -18.47 16.59 3.20
N LYS A 103 -17.36 17.22 3.63
CA LYS A 103 -16.17 17.45 2.80
C LYS A 103 -15.00 16.68 3.38
N ILE A 104 -14.21 16.06 2.50
CA ILE A 104 -13.01 15.29 2.86
C ILE A 104 -11.86 15.78 2.01
N GLY A 105 -10.77 16.18 2.66
CA GLY A 105 -9.50 16.47 1.99
C GLY A 105 -8.62 15.23 1.92
N ILE A 106 -8.00 14.97 0.77
CA ILE A 106 -7.02 13.90 0.61
C ILE A 106 -5.65 14.53 0.42
N LEU A 107 -4.74 14.26 1.37
CA LEU A 107 -3.34 14.61 1.26
C LEU A 107 -2.57 13.42 0.71
N ALA A 108 -1.95 13.57 -0.44
CA ALA A 108 -1.24 12.49 -1.13
C ALA A 108 -0.01 12.98 -1.88
N THR A 109 0.84 12.06 -2.33
CA THR A 109 2.00 12.40 -3.15
C THR A 109 1.58 12.94 -4.52
N LYS A 110 2.47 13.70 -5.17
CA LYS A 110 2.23 14.27 -6.51
C LYS A 110 1.82 13.21 -7.53
N SER A 111 2.46 12.05 -7.51
CA SER A 111 2.14 10.93 -8.41
C SER A 111 0.74 10.38 -8.13
N SER A 112 0.36 10.22 -6.86
CA SER A 112 -0.97 9.75 -6.48
C SER A 112 -2.07 10.73 -6.88
N VAL A 113 -1.90 12.03 -6.60
CA VAL A 113 -2.89 13.07 -6.95
C VAL A 113 -3.16 13.13 -8.46
N LYS A 114 -2.14 12.90 -9.28
CA LYS A 114 -2.25 12.90 -10.75
C LYS A 114 -2.75 11.56 -11.32
N SER A 115 -2.89 10.52 -10.50
CA SER A 115 -3.24 9.19 -10.98
C SER A 115 -4.74 9.05 -11.24
N LYS A 116 -5.08 8.34 -12.31
CA LYS A 116 -6.46 7.91 -12.57
C LYS A 116 -6.99 6.98 -11.45
N GLY A 117 -6.08 6.23 -10.80
CA GLY A 117 -6.40 5.34 -9.71
C GLY A 117 -7.01 6.05 -8.51
N LEU A 118 -6.49 7.22 -8.12
CA LEU A 118 -7.09 8.01 -7.04
C LEU A 118 -8.48 8.51 -7.43
N VAL A 119 -8.66 9.00 -8.66
CA VAL A 119 -9.96 9.49 -9.14
C VAL A 119 -11.00 8.36 -9.10
N ASN A 120 -10.63 7.16 -9.58
CA ASN A 120 -11.51 6.00 -9.56
C ASN A 120 -11.83 5.57 -8.12
N TYR A 121 -10.82 5.52 -7.25
CA TYR A 121 -11.02 5.15 -5.85
C TYR A 121 -11.98 6.10 -5.12
N VAL A 122 -11.89 7.41 -5.37
CA VAL A 122 -12.82 8.40 -4.82
C VAL A 122 -14.24 8.16 -5.35
N LYS A 123 -14.41 7.91 -6.65
CA LYS A 123 -15.72 7.63 -7.26
C LYS A 123 -16.38 6.37 -6.69
N GLU A 124 -15.61 5.30 -6.50
CA GLU A 124 -16.09 4.02 -5.95
C GLU A 124 -16.52 4.11 -4.47
N ASN A 125 -16.01 5.11 -3.74
CA ASN A 125 -16.27 5.32 -2.31
C ASN A 125 -17.16 6.54 -2.01
N ASN A 126 -17.75 7.14 -3.03
CA ASN A 126 -18.71 8.26 -2.88
C ASN A 126 -20.10 7.79 -2.46
#